data_46ec12bf677624393243a65d4b4de094
#
_entry.id   46ec12bf677624393243a65d4b4de094
#
_cell.length_a   1.000
_cell.length_b   1.000
_cell.length_c   1.000
_cell.angle_alpha   90.00
_cell.angle_beta   90.00
_cell.angle_gamma   90.00
#
_symmetry.space_group_name_H-M   'P 1'
#
loop_
_entity.id
_entity.type
_entity.pdbx_description
1 polymer ?
#
loop_
_entity_poly.entity_id
_entity_poly.type
_entity_poly.pdbx_seq_one_letter_code
_entity_poly.pdbx_strand_id
1 'polypeptide(L)'
;MDILMAVVNWFSSTILSQPAWIIGFIVTIGYVLLGKKWYEVLAGFIKASVGYMILSVGSSGLVTSFRPITVGLSQRFGLSAMVIDPYFGNNAVDAGVKAAMDPAAQFHDAVGFLQGANVSQYMLLLLFAYILNILLVAFKRQTKLRAIFTTGNVQVQQAATALWLIMFCFPNLVSVPALVVMTILLGLYWAVGSNLTIGPTQELTEGAGFAIGHQQMFGIFLASKAAGWMAKRDEIRRAKHPDRTSVFDKKLEEIELPGWLSMFNENMVSTAILMTLFFGIILVVIGPDFLIQLSNPDQTAKAYLLTGSAALKPSQDFVFYVLYNCFQFAVYLTILQLGVRTFVAELTVSFQGISNKLLKGSVPGVDCAVTFGFGSTNAVTLGFMTGAVGQFLAIAVLILAKSPVLVVAGFIPLFFDNATLGVFANNKGGLKACLILPFVCGLCQVFGSALIASWVQMYQFGGYLGMFDWAVVWPAFTVVMHYAGWIGVGIVAVFLLVIPQLQYRFAPKDEDGKSAYFLEVEDYDKYAELRDAALAKQVEAATGK
;
A
#
# COMPACT_ATOMS: atom_id res chain seq x y z
N MET A 1 -0.09 -40.54 -5.39
CA MET A 1 -0.54 -39.38 -4.60
C MET A 1 0.61 -38.74 -3.88
N ASP A 2 1.54 -39.51 -3.28
CA ASP A 2 2.67 -39.03 -2.48
C ASP A 2 3.70 -38.19 -3.25
N ILE A 3 4.04 -38.57 -4.51
CA ILE A 3 4.97 -37.81 -5.34
C ILE A 3 4.39 -36.43 -5.71
N LEU A 4 3.11 -36.38 -6.07
CA LEU A 4 2.44 -35.12 -6.39
C LEU A 4 2.42 -34.17 -5.16
N MET A 5 2.09 -34.71 -3.99
CA MET A 5 2.13 -33.94 -2.74
C MET A 5 3.54 -33.50 -2.36
N ALA A 6 4.55 -34.36 -2.58
CA ALA A 6 5.94 -33.99 -2.37
C ALA A 6 6.39 -32.85 -3.29
N VAL A 7 6.01 -32.88 -4.58
CA VAL A 7 6.29 -31.82 -5.55
C VAL A 7 5.56 -30.52 -5.17
N VAL A 8 4.29 -30.60 -4.80
CA VAL A 8 3.51 -29.42 -4.35
C VAL A 8 4.11 -28.82 -3.08
N ASN A 9 4.49 -29.64 -2.12
CA ASN A 9 5.11 -29.17 -0.89
C ASN A 9 6.49 -28.56 -1.16
N TRP A 10 7.31 -29.20 -1.98
CA TRP A 10 8.61 -28.63 -2.39
C TRP A 10 8.43 -27.29 -3.12
N PHE A 11 7.53 -27.21 -4.08
CA PHE A 11 7.23 -25.98 -4.81
C PHE A 11 6.72 -24.88 -3.88
N SER A 12 5.81 -25.21 -2.98
CA SER A 12 5.27 -24.29 -1.99
C SER A 12 6.35 -23.78 -1.03
N SER A 13 7.15 -24.68 -0.45
CA SER A 13 8.17 -24.33 0.54
C SER A 13 9.42 -23.68 -0.06
N THR A 14 9.76 -23.96 -1.31
CA THR A 14 11.01 -23.50 -1.95
C THR A 14 10.77 -22.29 -2.86
N ILE A 15 9.71 -22.30 -3.66
CA ILE A 15 9.45 -21.27 -4.66
C ILE A 15 8.41 -20.28 -4.17
N LEU A 16 7.23 -20.75 -3.70
CA LEU A 16 6.18 -19.84 -3.24
C LEU A 16 6.50 -19.14 -1.92
N SER A 17 7.37 -19.70 -1.10
CA SER A 17 7.86 -19.05 0.12
C SER A 17 8.83 -17.89 -0.15
N GLN A 18 9.34 -17.79 -1.38
CA GLN A 18 10.32 -16.77 -1.78
C GLN A 18 9.75 -15.87 -2.89
N PRO A 19 9.19 -14.70 -2.55
CA PRO A 19 8.57 -13.80 -3.53
C PRO A 19 9.51 -13.41 -4.69
N ALA A 20 10.82 -13.38 -4.44
CA ALA A 20 11.83 -13.12 -5.47
C ALA A 20 11.73 -14.10 -6.65
N TRP A 21 11.54 -15.39 -6.36
CA TRP A 21 11.41 -16.41 -7.40
C TRP A 21 10.09 -16.30 -8.15
N ILE A 22 8.98 -16.02 -7.45
CA ILE A 22 7.67 -15.84 -8.08
C ILE A 22 7.75 -14.70 -9.11
N ILE A 23 8.32 -13.56 -8.73
CA ILE A 23 8.48 -12.39 -9.62
C ILE A 23 9.37 -12.74 -10.81
N GLY A 24 10.49 -13.42 -10.56
CA GLY A 24 11.38 -13.90 -11.62
C GLY A 24 10.68 -14.84 -12.61
N PHE A 25 9.86 -15.79 -12.14
CA PHE A 25 9.11 -16.68 -13.01
C PHE A 25 8.01 -15.96 -13.80
N ILE A 26 7.32 -14.98 -13.22
CA ILE A 26 6.34 -14.14 -13.95
C ILE A 26 7.05 -13.42 -15.10
N VAL A 27 8.23 -12.85 -14.85
CA VAL A 27 9.04 -12.21 -15.89
C VAL A 27 9.48 -13.20 -16.96
N THR A 28 9.91 -14.40 -16.58
CA THR A 28 10.26 -15.48 -17.51
C THR A 28 9.09 -15.81 -18.45
N ILE A 29 7.90 -16.03 -17.91
CA ILE A 29 6.69 -16.35 -18.70
C ILE A 29 6.41 -15.23 -19.70
N GLY A 30 6.39 -13.99 -19.27
CA GLY A 30 6.12 -12.87 -20.15
C GLY A 30 7.17 -12.69 -21.25
N TYR A 31 8.44 -12.88 -20.92
CA TYR A 31 9.54 -12.76 -21.90
C TYR A 31 9.51 -13.88 -22.94
N VAL A 32 9.18 -15.11 -22.53
CA VAL A 32 8.96 -16.23 -23.45
C VAL A 32 7.77 -15.93 -24.37
N LEU A 33 6.66 -15.40 -23.85
CA LEU A 33 5.50 -15.02 -24.65
C LEU A 33 5.81 -13.88 -25.64
N LEU A 34 6.73 -12.97 -25.31
CA LEU A 34 7.24 -11.93 -26.20
C LEU A 34 8.18 -12.49 -27.29
N GLY A 35 8.62 -13.74 -27.19
CA GLY A 35 9.58 -14.35 -28.10
C GLY A 35 11.01 -13.86 -27.90
N LYS A 36 11.34 -13.40 -26.68
CA LYS A 36 12.69 -12.98 -26.30
C LYS A 36 13.67 -14.16 -26.39
N LYS A 37 14.93 -13.86 -26.66
CA LYS A 37 16.00 -14.87 -26.71
C LYS A 37 16.29 -15.41 -25.29
N TRP A 38 16.76 -16.65 -25.20
CA TRP A 38 16.98 -17.32 -23.90
C TRP A 38 17.82 -16.52 -22.90
N TYR A 39 18.86 -15.80 -23.37
CA TYR A 39 19.72 -14.99 -22.52
C TYR A 39 19.03 -13.71 -22.02
N GLU A 40 18.09 -13.13 -22.79
CA GLU A 40 17.25 -12.01 -22.36
C GLU A 40 16.24 -12.48 -21.31
N VAL A 41 15.66 -13.67 -21.49
CA VAL A 41 14.76 -14.30 -20.51
C VAL A 41 15.48 -14.56 -19.19
N LEU A 42 16.70 -15.14 -19.25
CA LEU A 42 17.51 -15.37 -18.07
C LEU A 42 17.92 -14.05 -17.39
N ALA A 43 18.32 -13.04 -18.16
CA ALA A 43 18.65 -11.72 -17.62
C ALA A 43 17.44 -11.06 -16.95
N GLY A 44 16.25 -11.14 -17.53
CA GLY A 44 14.99 -10.64 -16.95
C GLY A 44 14.65 -11.35 -15.63
N PHE A 45 14.75 -12.67 -15.59
CA PHE A 45 14.56 -13.46 -14.37
C PHE A 45 15.51 -13.00 -13.26
N ILE A 46 16.81 -12.90 -13.55
CA ILE A 46 17.83 -12.51 -12.57
C ILE A 46 17.58 -11.08 -12.06
N LYS A 47 17.36 -10.12 -12.97
CA LYS A 47 17.10 -8.71 -12.58
C LYS A 47 15.86 -8.58 -11.72
N ALA A 48 14.77 -9.25 -12.07
CA ALA A 48 13.55 -9.21 -11.31
C ALA A 48 13.73 -9.82 -9.92
N SER A 49 14.37 -10.98 -9.82
CA SER A 49 14.64 -11.67 -8.56
C SER A 49 15.59 -10.86 -7.67
N VAL A 50 16.72 -10.38 -8.23
CA VAL A 50 17.69 -9.55 -7.50
C VAL A 50 17.08 -8.22 -7.09
N GLY A 51 16.28 -7.58 -7.94
CA GLY A 51 15.56 -6.35 -7.61
C GLY A 51 14.66 -6.53 -6.37
N TYR A 52 13.94 -7.65 -6.30
CA TYR A 52 13.15 -7.97 -5.11
C TYR A 52 14.02 -8.24 -3.86
N MET A 53 15.16 -8.90 -4.02
CA MET A 53 16.11 -9.12 -2.90
C MET A 53 16.67 -7.80 -2.37
N ILE A 54 16.99 -6.85 -3.25
CA ILE A 54 17.42 -5.49 -2.87
C ILE A 54 16.29 -4.79 -2.07
N LEU A 55 15.05 -4.89 -2.53
CA LEU A 55 13.89 -4.37 -1.80
C LEU A 55 13.82 -4.97 -0.38
N SER A 56 14.00 -6.28 -0.24
CA SER A 56 13.95 -6.97 1.05
C SER A 56 15.05 -6.49 2.01
N VAL A 57 16.26 -6.18 1.51
CA VAL A 57 17.36 -5.61 2.30
C VAL A 57 16.96 -4.23 2.84
N GLY A 58 16.42 -3.36 1.98
CA GLY A 58 15.94 -2.03 2.38
C GLY A 58 14.85 -2.12 3.46
N SER A 59 13.90 -3.02 3.27
CA SER A 59 12.81 -3.28 4.20
C SER A 59 13.29 -3.75 5.58
N SER A 60 14.15 -4.75 5.61
CA SER A 60 14.72 -5.28 6.86
C SER A 60 15.52 -4.20 7.61
N GLY A 61 16.23 -3.36 6.89
CA GLY A 61 16.95 -2.23 7.44
C GLY A 61 16.02 -1.19 8.07
N LEU A 62 14.90 -0.88 7.42
CA LEU A 62 13.88 0.02 7.99
C LEU A 62 13.35 -0.51 9.32
N VAL A 63 12.95 -1.78 9.38
CA VAL A 63 12.47 -2.43 10.61
C VAL A 63 13.51 -2.31 11.73
N THR A 64 14.80 -2.54 11.41
CA THR A 64 15.89 -2.44 12.39
C THR A 64 16.04 -1.00 12.90
N SER A 65 15.94 0.00 12.03
CA SER A 65 16.06 1.42 12.40
C SER A 65 14.89 1.90 13.27
N PHE A 66 13.71 1.26 13.19
CA PHE A 66 12.57 1.55 14.06
C PHE A 66 12.69 0.95 15.47
N ARG A 67 13.52 -0.07 15.65
CA ARG A 67 13.59 -0.83 16.89
C ARG A 67 13.88 0.01 18.14
N PRO A 68 14.80 1.01 18.14
CA PRO A 68 15.02 1.86 19.31
C PRO A 68 13.77 2.63 19.74
N ILE A 69 12.94 3.03 18.79
CA ILE A 69 11.71 3.79 19.02
C ILE A 69 10.64 2.85 19.62
N THR A 70 10.36 1.74 18.96
CA THR A 70 9.28 0.82 19.39
C THR A 70 9.58 0.18 20.74
N VAL A 71 10.80 -0.33 20.91
CA VAL A 71 11.24 -0.93 22.19
C VAL A 71 11.37 0.12 23.29
N GLY A 72 11.93 1.30 22.96
CA GLY A 72 12.09 2.40 23.90
C GLY A 72 10.76 2.89 24.46
N LEU A 73 9.78 3.13 23.59
CA LEU A 73 8.43 3.55 24.02
C LEU A 73 7.73 2.48 24.87
N SER A 74 7.80 1.22 24.44
CA SER A 74 7.19 0.12 25.16
C SER A 74 7.77 -0.07 26.56
N GLN A 75 9.10 -0.10 26.66
CA GLN A 75 9.78 -0.42 27.92
C GLN A 75 9.84 0.77 28.89
N ARG A 76 9.90 2.02 28.39
CA ARG A 76 9.98 3.20 29.24
C ARG A 76 8.62 3.68 29.74
N PHE A 77 7.60 3.60 28.90
CA PHE A 77 6.29 4.20 29.19
C PHE A 77 5.18 3.17 29.37
N GLY A 78 5.50 1.85 29.26
CA GLY A 78 4.49 0.79 29.35
C GLY A 78 3.43 0.86 28.24
N LEU A 79 3.73 1.57 27.16
CA LEU A 79 2.81 1.76 26.06
C LEU A 79 2.93 0.56 25.10
N SER A 80 1.83 -0.13 24.87
CA SER A 80 1.76 -1.13 23.80
C SER A 80 1.82 -0.40 22.46
N ALA A 81 3.04 -0.16 21.98
CA ALA A 81 3.25 0.54 20.73
C ALA A 81 3.06 -0.42 19.56
N MET A 82 2.16 -0.08 18.68
CA MET A 82 1.92 -0.77 17.40
C MET A 82 2.41 0.11 16.25
N VAL A 83 3.28 -0.43 15.40
CA VAL A 83 3.71 0.24 14.17
C VAL A 83 2.71 -0.04 13.06
N ILE A 84 2.14 1.00 12.46
CA ILE A 84 1.37 0.87 11.24
C ILE A 84 2.33 0.86 10.04
N ASP A 85 2.61 -0.33 9.54
CA ASP A 85 3.50 -0.55 8.38
C ASP A 85 3.30 -1.97 7.85
N PRO A 86 3.28 -2.19 6.53
CA PRO A 86 3.04 -3.52 5.94
C PRO A 86 4.01 -4.60 6.41
N TYR A 87 5.27 -4.26 6.65
CA TYR A 87 6.27 -5.22 7.10
C TYR A 87 6.10 -5.58 8.57
N PHE A 88 5.77 -4.60 9.41
CA PHE A 88 5.41 -4.85 10.80
C PHE A 88 4.11 -5.63 10.91
N GLY A 89 3.13 -5.33 10.04
CA GLY A 89 1.90 -6.10 9.93
C GLY A 89 2.16 -7.57 9.59
N ASN A 90 3.02 -7.84 8.60
CA ASN A 90 3.39 -9.21 8.23
C ASN A 90 4.09 -9.95 9.40
N ASN A 91 5.04 -9.28 10.07
CA ASN A 91 5.72 -9.85 11.23
C ASN A 91 4.76 -10.14 12.38
N ALA A 92 3.75 -9.29 12.60
CA ALA A 92 2.72 -9.49 13.61
C ALA A 92 1.87 -10.73 13.29
N VAL A 93 1.51 -10.96 12.02
CA VAL A 93 0.81 -12.17 11.59
C VAL A 93 1.65 -13.42 11.84
N ASP A 94 2.92 -13.42 11.47
CA ASP A 94 3.83 -14.55 11.69
C ASP A 94 4.00 -14.85 13.19
N ALA A 95 4.11 -13.83 14.02
CA ALA A 95 4.20 -13.96 15.48
C ALA A 95 2.90 -14.49 16.09
N GLY A 96 1.75 -13.99 15.65
CA GLY A 96 0.44 -14.45 16.11
C GLY A 96 0.14 -15.90 15.74
N VAL A 97 0.45 -16.31 14.49
CA VAL A 97 0.33 -17.71 14.06
C VAL A 97 1.19 -18.64 14.93
N LYS A 98 2.43 -18.25 15.24
CA LYS A 98 3.30 -19.02 16.14
C LYS A 98 2.73 -19.07 17.57
N ALA A 99 2.23 -17.94 18.09
CA ALA A 99 1.63 -17.89 19.43
C ALA A 99 0.36 -18.74 19.52
N ALA A 100 -0.43 -18.83 18.47
CA ALA A 100 -1.62 -19.69 18.43
C ALA A 100 -1.28 -21.20 18.47
N MET A 101 -0.06 -21.57 18.10
CA MET A 101 0.40 -22.97 18.13
C MET A 101 1.12 -23.35 19.43
N ASP A 102 1.55 -22.37 20.24
CA ASP A 102 2.28 -22.59 21.48
C ASP A 102 1.41 -22.24 22.68
N PRO A 103 0.89 -23.24 23.43
CA PRO A 103 0.07 -23.01 24.63
C PRO A 103 0.78 -22.20 25.73
N ALA A 104 2.11 -22.14 25.71
CA ALA A 104 2.91 -21.38 26.69
C ALA A 104 3.14 -19.93 26.23
N ALA A 105 2.73 -19.55 25.02
CA ALA A 105 2.89 -18.19 24.52
C ALA A 105 2.02 -17.19 25.28
N GLN A 106 2.58 -16.03 25.60
CA GLN A 106 1.93 -14.97 26.38
C GLN A 106 0.53 -14.56 25.88
N PHE A 107 0.28 -14.61 24.56
CA PHE A 107 -0.97 -14.17 23.93
C PHE A 107 -1.71 -15.33 23.24
N HIS A 108 -1.43 -16.58 23.64
CA HIS A 108 -2.05 -17.77 23.03
C HIS A 108 -3.58 -17.67 22.97
N ASP A 109 -4.22 -17.36 24.09
CA ASP A 109 -5.69 -17.30 24.17
C ASP A 109 -6.28 -16.18 23.32
N ALA A 110 -5.58 -15.06 23.18
CA ALA A 110 -6.03 -13.92 22.38
C ALA A 110 -6.05 -14.21 20.88
N VAL A 111 -5.25 -15.17 20.42
CA VAL A 111 -5.12 -15.54 19.00
C VAL A 111 -5.53 -17.00 18.72
N GLY A 112 -6.27 -17.61 19.62
CA GLY A 112 -6.77 -18.99 19.46
C GLY A 112 -7.53 -19.21 18.15
N PHE A 113 -8.13 -18.17 17.59
CA PHE A 113 -8.79 -18.20 16.27
C PHE A 113 -7.82 -18.48 15.09
N LEU A 114 -6.50 -18.29 15.28
CA LEU A 114 -5.47 -18.62 14.28
C LEU A 114 -5.00 -20.08 14.38
N GLN A 115 -5.56 -20.88 15.27
CA GLN A 115 -5.20 -22.30 15.38
C GLN A 115 -5.40 -23.02 14.04
N GLY A 116 -4.37 -23.75 13.59
CA GLY A 116 -4.37 -24.41 12.28
C GLY A 116 -3.95 -23.54 11.10
N ALA A 117 -3.76 -22.23 11.30
CA ALA A 117 -3.13 -21.36 10.28
C ALA A 117 -1.63 -21.64 10.19
N ASN A 118 -1.06 -21.53 9.00
CA ASN A 118 0.38 -21.60 8.79
C ASN A 118 0.85 -20.67 7.67
N VAL A 119 2.14 -20.35 7.67
CA VAL A 119 2.77 -19.46 6.69
C VAL A 119 2.57 -19.95 5.26
N SER A 120 2.61 -21.27 5.03
CA SER A 120 2.40 -21.84 3.69
C SER A 120 1.00 -21.58 3.14
N GLN A 121 -0.02 -21.41 4.00
CA GLN A 121 -1.39 -21.15 3.58
C GLN A 121 -1.55 -19.78 2.93
N TYR A 122 -0.98 -18.73 3.47
CA TYR A 122 -1.11 -17.41 2.83
C TYR A 122 -0.25 -17.28 1.57
N MET A 123 0.78 -18.13 1.39
CA MET A 123 1.51 -18.23 0.13
C MET A 123 0.69 -18.96 -0.96
N LEU A 124 -0.02 -20.03 -0.59
CA LEU A 124 -1.00 -20.67 -1.49
C LEU A 124 -2.15 -19.74 -1.81
N LEU A 125 -2.65 -19.00 -0.83
CA LEU A 125 -3.66 -17.97 -1.00
C LEU A 125 -3.25 -16.92 -2.03
N LEU A 126 -2.01 -16.44 -1.96
CA LEU A 126 -1.46 -15.50 -2.92
C LEU A 126 -1.56 -16.06 -4.35
N LEU A 127 -1.13 -17.30 -4.55
CA LEU A 127 -1.17 -17.94 -5.86
C LEU A 127 -2.60 -18.08 -6.39
N PHE A 128 -3.52 -18.60 -5.58
CA PHE A 128 -4.91 -18.81 -6.02
C PHE A 128 -5.66 -17.51 -6.22
N ALA A 129 -5.46 -16.50 -5.37
CA ALA A 129 -6.05 -15.17 -5.55
C ALA A 129 -5.51 -14.48 -6.81
N TYR A 130 -4.24 -14.67 -7.12
CA TYR A 130 -3.64 -14.16 -8.36
C TYR A 130 -4.21 -14.87 -9.60
N ILE A 131 -4.35 -16.19 -9.57
CA ILE A 131 -4.99 -16.94 -10.65
C ILE A 131 -6.45 -16.48 -10.83
N LEU A 132 -7.19 -16.28 -9.74
CA LEU A 132 -8.54 -15.74 -9.81
C LEU A 132 -8.58 -14.35 -10.43
N ASN A 133 -7.65 -13.45 -10.07
CA ASN A 133 -7.55 -12.14 -10.69
C ASN A 133 -7.32 -12.25 -12.21
N ILE A 134 -6.44 -13.13 -12.66
CA ILE A 134 -6.22 -13.39 -14.09
C ILE A 134 -7.50 -13.90 -14.76
N LEU A 135 -8.19 -14.86 -14.15
CA LEU A 135 -9.44 -15.40 -14.69
C LEU A 135 -10.53 -14.35 -14.81
N LEU A 136 -10.68 -13.50 -13.79
CA LEU A 136 -11.65 -12.40 -13.81
C LEU A 136 -11.37 -11.41 -14.97
N VAL A 137 -10.11 -11.12 -15.25
CA VAL A 137 -9.69 -10.26 -16.37
C VAL A 137 -9.84 -10.98 -17.72
N ALA A 138 -9.62 -12.29 -17.78
CA ALA A 138 -9.87 -13.07 -19.00
C ALA A 138 -11.35 -12.97 -19.44
N PHE A 139 -12.28 -12.89 -18.47
CA PHE A 139 -13.71 -12.67 -18.70
C PHE A 139 -14.13 -11.18 -18.64
N LYS A 140 -13.26 -10.24 -19.02
CA LYS A 140 -13.48 -8.80 -18.88
C LYS A 140 -14.75 -8.26 -19.55
N ARG A 141 -15.28 -8.92 -20.58
CA ARG A 141 -16.55 -8.51 -21.18
C ARG A 141 -17.73 -8.65 -20.22
N GLN A 142 -17.69 -9.65 -19.35
CA GLN A 142 -18.70 -9.91 -18.31
C GLN A 142 -18.35 -9.15 -17.03
N THR A 143 -17.14 -9.31 -16.53
CA THR A 143 -16.68 -8.77 -15.26
C THR A 143 -16.41 -7.27 -15.29
N LYS A 144 -16.10 -6.71 -16.47
CA LYS A 144 -15.62 -5.33 -16.67
C LYS A 144 -14.27 -5.04 -15.99
N LEU A 145 -13.51 -6.09 -15.64
CA LEU A 145 -12.21 -5.98 -15.02
C LEU A 145 -11.09 -6.04 -16.07
N ARG A 146 -10.14 -5.09 -16.01
CA ARG A 146 -9.09 -4.90 -17.02
C ARG A 146 -7.69 -4.84 -16.44
N ALA A 147 -7.55 -4.83 -15.09
CA ALA A 147 -6.25 -4.73 -14.44
C ALA A 147 -5.90 -6.03 -13.71
N ILE A 148 -4.63 -6.42 -13.79
CA ILE A 148 -4.07 -7.54 -13.03
C ILE A 148 -3.08 -6.97 -12.01
N PHE A 149 -3.28 -7.30 -10.74
CA PHE A 149 -2.41 -6.91 -9.65
C PHE A 149 -1.06 -7.63 -9.74
N THR A 150 0.05 -6.92 -9.92
CA THR A 150 1.36 -7.54 -10.18
C THR A 150 2.43 -7.25 -9.12
N THR A 151 2.11 -6.50 -8.06
CA THR A 151 3.07 -6.11 -7.02
C THR A 151 3.23 -7.21 -5.97
N GLY A 152 4.13 -8.15 -6.20
CA GLY A 152 4.26 -9.38 -5.41
C GLY A 152 4.53 -9.20 -3.92
N ASN A 153 5.40 -8.24 -3.53
CA ASN A 153 5.64 -7.93 -2.11
C ASN A 153 4.38 -7.44 -1.40
N VAL A 154 3.59 -6.62 -2.07
CA VAL A 154 2.31 -6.10 -1.56
C VAL A 154 1.30 -7.25 -1.42
N GLN A 155 1.27 -8.17 -2.38
CA GLN A 155 0.41 -9.36 -2.33
C GLN A 155 0.66 -10.21 -1.09
N VAL A 156 1.93 -10.44 -0.72
CA VAL A 156 2.30 -11.22 0.47
C VAL A 156 1.76 -10.58 1.74
N GLN A 157 1.98 -9.27 1.90
CA GLN A 157 1.55 -8.50 3.07
C GLN A 157 0.02 -8.49 3.22
N GLN A 158 -0.67 -8.32 2.11
CA GLN A 158 -2.14 -8.34 2.06
C GLN A 158 -2.70 -9.74 2.33
N ALA A 159 -2.09 -10.79 1.77
CA ALA A 159 -2.51 -12.15 2.03
C ALA A 159 -2.35 -12.53 3.52
N ALA A 160 -1.25 -12.14 4.15
CA ALA A 160 -1.02 -12.36 5.57
C ALA A 160 -2.07 -11.64 6.44
N THR A 161 -2.31 -10.34 6.19
CA THR A 161 -3.30 -9.57 6.96
C THR A 161 -4.73 -10.07 6.69
N ALA A 162 -5.06 -10.44 5.45
CA ALA A 162 -6.37 -11.03 5.11
C ALA A 162 -6.60 -12.37 5.84
N LEU A 163 -5.56 -13.21 5.95
CA LEU A 163 -5.63 -14.43 6.75
C LEU A 163 -6.09 -14.13 8.17
N TRP A 164 -5.43 -13.18 8.85
CA TRP A 164 -5.77 -12.78 10.20
C TRP A 164 -7.23 -12.31 10.31
N LEU A 165 -7.64 -11.35 9.47
CA LEU A 165 -8.98 -10.75 9.54
C LEU A 165 -10.09 -11.77 9.26
N ILE A 166 -9.89 -12.68 8.31
CA ILE A 166 -10.90 -13.70 7.95
C ILE A 166 -10.96 -14.79 9.02
N MET A 167 -9.82 -15.25 9.55
CA MET A 167 -9.80 -16.20 10.66
C MET A 167 -10.42 -15.62 11.93
N PHE A 168 -10.25 -14.31 12.18
CA PHE A 168 -10.94 -13.62 13.28
C PHE A 168 -12.47 -13.63 13.10
N CYS A 169 -12.96 -13.45 11.87
CA CYS A 169 -14.40 -13.52 11.58
C CYS A 169 -14.95 -14.97 11.66
N PHE A 170 -14.12 -15.96 11.36
CA PHE A 170 -14.49 -17.37 11.25
C PHE A 170 -13.50 -18.28 12.01
N PRO A 171 -13.51 -18.27 13.35
CA PRO A 171 -12.53 -18.99 14.16
C PRO A 171 -12.46 -20.50 13.92
N ASN A 172 -13.55 -21.10 13.42
CA ASN A 172 -13.65 -22.53 13.13
C ASN A 172 -13.36 -22.87 11.66
N LEU A 173 -12.91 -21.91 10.88
CA LEU A 173 -12.67 -22.10 9.45
C LEU A 173 -11.31 -22.77 9.24
N VAL A 174 -11.29 -24.10 9.19
CA VAL A 174 -10.06 -24.89 9.10
C VAL A 174 -9.62 -25.03 7.64
N SER A 175 -8.35 -24.73 7.37
CA SER A 175 -7.59 -25.01 6.14
C SER A 175 -8.24 -24.71 4.80
N VAL A 176 -8.98 -25.65 4.18
CA VAL A 176 -9.44 -25.53 2.78
C VAL A 176 -10.59 -24.53 2.61
N PRO A 177 -11.66 -24.54 3.43
CA PRO A 177 -12.71 -23.51 3.33
C PRO A 177 -12.20 -22.10 3.57
N ALA A 178 -11.26 -21.92 4.52
CA ALA A 178 -10.61 -20.64 4.75
C ALA A 178 -9.88 -20.16 3.49
N LEU A 179 -9.09 -21.04 2.90
CA LEU A 179 -8.34 -20.75 1.67
C LEU A 179 -9.26 -20.35 0.52
N VAL A 180 -10.41 -21.01 0.35
CA VAL A 180 -11.39 -20.70 -0.71
C VAL A 180 -12.00 -19.30 -0.50
N VAL A 181 -12.47 -19.00 0.71
CA VAL A 181 -13.05 -17.68 1.04
C VAL A 181 -12.03 -16.56 0.84
N MET A 182 -10.82 -16.76 1.36
CA MET A 182 -9.73 -15.81 1.22
C MET A 182 -9.35 -15.60 -0.24
N THR A 183 -9.28 -16.68 -1.03
CA THR A 183 -9.00 -16.60 -2.46
C THR A 183 -10.04 -15.74 -3.19
N ILE A 184 -11.32 -15.96 -2.91
CA ILE A 184 -12.41 -15.20 -3.54
C ILE A 184 -12.32 -13.73 -3.15
N LEU A 185 -12.26 -13.42 -1.86
CA LEU A 185 -12.28 -12.03 -1.38
C LEU A 185 -11.03 -11.26 -1.78
N LEU A 186 -9.86 -11.87 -1.61
CA LEU A 186 -8.59 -11.21 -1.94
C LEU A 186 -8.38 -11.07 -3.44
N GLY A 187 -8.71 -12.09 -4.23
CA GLY A 187 -8.64 -12.04 -5.69
C GLY A 187 -9.60 -11.02 -6.29
N LEU A 188 -10.82 -10.91 -5.75
CA LEU A 188 -11.77 -9.85 -6.12
C LEU A 188 -11.25 -8.47 -5.72
N TYR A 189 -10.73 -8.33 -4.50
CA TYR A 189 -10.16 -7.06 -4.04
C TYR A 189 -9.00 -6.60 -4.92
N TRP A 190 -8.09 -7.49 -5.29
CA TRP A 190 -6.98 -7.17 -6.20
C TRP A 190 -7.47 -6.77 -7.59
N ALA A 191 -8.39 -7.54 -8.16
CA ALA A 191 -8.93 -7.26 -9.48
C ALA A 191 -9.71 -5.94 -9.52
N VAL A 192 -10.58 -5.72 -8.55
CA VAL A 192 -11.42 -4.51 -8.48
C VAL A 192 -10.60 -3.30 -8.08
N GLY A 193 -9.75 -3.42 -7.07
CA GLY A 193 -8.90 -2.34 -6.59
C GLY A 193 -7.98 -1.81 -7.70
N SER A 194 -7.22 -2.70 -8.36
CA SER A 194 -6.37 -2.29 -9.49
C SER A 194 -7.19 -1.69 -10.64
N ASN A 195 -8.39 -2.23 -10.90
CA ASN A 195 -9.26 -1.68 -11.93
C ASN A 195 -9.78 -0.26 -11.59
N LEU A 196 -10.00 0.03 -10.31
CA LEU A 196 -10.39 1.38 -9.84
C LEU A 196 -9.31 2.42 -10.12
N THR A 197 -8.05 2.03 -10.07
CA THR A 197 -6.92 2.94 -10.29
C THR A 197 -6.58 3.18 -11.76
N ILE A 198 -7.17 2.43 -12.73
CA ILE A 198 -6.92 2.63 -14.16
C ILE A 198 -7.16 4.08 -14.54
N GLY A 199 -8.38 4.60 -14.36
CA GLY A 199 -8.73 5.95 -14.76
C GLY A 199 -7.81 7.02 -14.18
N PRO A 200 -7.63 7.09 -12.85
CA PRO A 200 -6.68 8.02 -12.25
C PRO A 200 -5.27 7.91 -12.83
N THR A 201 -4.78 6.69 -13.07
CA THR A 201 -3.40 6.47 -13.55
C THR A 201 -3.25 6.84 -15.01
N GLN A 202 -4.19 6.42 -15.88
CA GLN A 202 -4.15 6.81 -17.30
C GLN A 202 -4.20 8.33 -17.45
N GLU A 203 -5.01 9.02 -16.65
CA GLU A 203 -5.10 10.47 -16.66
C GLU A 203 -3.82 11.17 -16.17
N LEU A 204 -3.17 10.63 -15.12
CA LEU A 204 -1.89 11.15 -14.62
C LEU A 204 -0.76 10.96 -15.62
N THR A 205 -0.77 9.84 -16.34
CA THR A 205 0.34 9.39 -17.19
C THR A 205 0.09 9.57 -18.68
N GLU A 206 -1.03 10.19 -19.05
CA GLU A 206 -1.43 10.40 -20.45
C GLU A 206 -1.44 9.09 -21.26
N GLY A 207 -1.95 8.01 -20.63
CA GLY A 207 -2.12 6.74 -21.34
C GLY A 207 -0.94 5.78 -21.29
N ALA A 208 -0.08 5.82 -20.27
CA ALA A 208 1.11 4.94 -20.18
C ALA A 208 0.81 3.43 -20.05
N GLY A 209 -0.46 3.01 -20.01
CA GLY A 209 -0.84 1.60 -20.12
C GLY A 209 -0.58 0.75 -18.87
N PHE A 210 -0.67 1.34 -17.68
CA PHE A 210 -0.63 0.61 -16.40
C PHE A 210 -1.67 1.16 -15.41
N ALA A 211 -1.91 0.42 -14.34
CA ALA A 211 -2.72 0.78 -13.19
C ALA A 211 -1.88 0.66 -11.91
N ILE A 212 -2.43 1.04 -10.77
CA ILE A 212 -1.77 0.83 -9.49
C ILE A 212 -2.33 -0.41 -8.80
N GLY A 213 -1.44 -1.33 -8.41
CA GLY A 213 -1.70 -2.47 -7.56
C GLY A 213 -0.95 -2.31 -6.24
N HIS A 214 -1.58 -1.67 -5.26
CA HIS A 214 -0.94 -1.32 -3.98
C HIS A 214 -1.91 -1.44 -2.80
N GLN A 215 -1.52 -0.94 -1.63
CA GLN A 215 -2.25 -1.05 -0.37
C GLN A 215 -3.39 -0.01 -0.20
N GLN A 216 -3.58 0.89 -1.19
CA GLN A 216 -4.52 2.02 -1.11
C GLN A 216 -5.28 2.27 -2.43
N MET A 217 -5.67 1.22 -3.11
CA MET A 217 -6.31 1.33 -4.43
C MET A 217 -7.65 2.06 -4.36
N PHE A 218 -8.45 1.77 -3.35
CA PHE A 218 -9.68 2.50 -3.07
C PHE A 218 -9.39 3.94 -2.63
N GLY A 219 -8.34 4.14 -1.81
CA GLY A 219 -7.88 5.47 -1.40
C GLY A 219 -7.53 6.35 -2.59
N ILE A 220 -6.75 5.85 -3.55
CA ILE A 220 -6.40 6.56 -4.79
C ILE A 220 -7.66 6.93 -5.58
N PHE A 221 -8.57 5.98 -5.77
CA PHE A 221 -9.82 6.22 -6.49
C PHE A 221 -10.67 7.29 -5.81
N LEU A 222 -10.88 7.17 -4.50
CA LEU A 222 -11.68 8.12 -3.72
C LEU A 222 -11.05 9.51 -3.72
N ALA A 223 -9.73 9.60 -3.51
CA ALA A 223 -9.01 10.86 -3.56
C ALA A 223 -9.08 11.51 -4.95
N SER A 224 -8.89 10.75 -6.02
CA SER A 224 -9.03 11.25 -7.38
C SER A 224 -10.44 11.75 -7.69
N LYS A 225 -11.48 11.06 -7.21
CA LYS A 225 -12.88 11.50 -7.36
C LYS A 225 -13.16 12.76 -6.54
N ALA A 226 -12.69 12.83 -5.30
CA ALA A 226 -12.82 14.01 -4.45
C ALA A 226 -12.10 15.22 -5.04
N ALA A 227 -10.86 15.03 -5.52
CA ALA A 227 -10.09 16.08 -6.19
C ALA A 227 -10.81 16.58 -7.47
N GLY A 228 -11.35 15.67 -8.28
CA GLY A 228 -12.13 16.04 -9.46
C GLY A 228 -13.41 16.80 -9.12
N TRP A 229 -14.10 16.43 -8.03
CA TRP A 229 -15.25 17.19 -7.53
C TRP A 229 -14.84 18.60 -7.06
N MET A 230 -13.71 18.73 -6.35
CA MET A 230 -13.16 20.01 -5.93
C MET A 230 -12.80 20.89 -7.14
N ALA A 231 -12.12 20.32 -8.13
CA ALA A 231 -11.75 21.00 -9.37
C ALA A 231 -12.97 21.55 -10.14
N LYS A 232 -13.98 20.70 -10.34
CA LYS A 232 -15.24 21.10 -11.00
C LYS A 232 -15.93 22.23 -10.25
N ARG A 233 -15.96 22.17 -8.92
CA ARG A 233 -16.56 23.23 -8.10
C ARG A 233 -15.79 24.56 -8.21
N ASP A 234 -14.46 24.49 -8.27
CA ASP A 234 -13.60 25.66 -8.43
C ASP A 234 -13.71 26.23 -9.85
N GLU A 235 -13.90 25.40 -10.88
CA GLU A 235 -14.15 25.83 -12.25
C GLU A 235 -15.48 26.57 -12.38
N ILE A 236 -16.56 26.04 -11.82
CA ILE A 236 -17.88 26.70 -11.77
C ILE A 236 -17.78 28.05 -11.02
N ARG A 237 -17.03 28.09 -9.92
CA ARG A 237 -16.80 29.34 -9.15
C ARG A 237 -16.07 30.37 -9.99
N ARG A 238 -14.99 29.98 -10.70
CA ARG A 238 -14.23 30.87 -11.59
C ARG A 238 -15.06 31.40 -12.75
N ALA A 239 -15.90 30.55 -13.33
CA ALA A 239 -16.80 30.97 -14.39
C ALA A 239 -17.83 32.02 -13.92
N LYS A 240 -18.27 31.96 -12.66
CA LYS A 240 -19.20 32.93 -12.05
C LYS A 240 -18.49 34.19 -11.52
N HIS A 241 -17.25 34.07 -11.09
CA HIS A 241 -16.47 35.16 -10.45
C HIS A 241 -15.02 35.18 -10.99
N PRO A 242 -14.81 35.66 -12.23
CA PRO A 242 -13.50 35.64 -12.89
C PRO A 242 -12.40 36.39 -12.14
N ASP A 243 -12.78 37.41 -11.37
CA ASP A 243 -11.85 38.28 -10.61
C ASP A 243 -11.30 37.62 -9.33
N ARG A 244 -11.83 36.44 -8.95
CA ARG A 244 -11.41 35.72 -7.73
C ARG A 244 -10.52 34.54 -8.06
N THR A 245 -9.26 34.80 -8.40
CA THR A 245 -8.22 33.78 -8.53
C THR A 245 -7.53 33.56 -7.20
N SER A 246 -7.26 32.30 -6.84
CA SER A 246 -6.52 31.91 -5.63
C SER A 246 -5.31 31.06 -5.99
N VAL A 247 -4.21 31.19 -5.26
CA VAL A 247 -3.06 30.28 -5.38
C VAL A 247 -3.47 28.83 -5.13
N PHE A 248 -4.48 28.61 -4.28
CA PHE A 248 -5.01 27.27 -4.01
C PHE A 248 -5.72 26.60 -5.20
N ASP A 249 -6.01 27.35 -6.26
CA ASP A 249 -6.63 26.83 -7.48
C ASP A 249 -5.59 26.39 -8.52
N LYS A 250 -4.30 26.67 -8.27
CA LYS A 250 -3.19 26.29 -9.17
C LYS A 250 -2.74 24.86 -8.92
N LYS A 251 -2.22 24.24 -9.98
CA LYS A 251 -1.46 22.99 -9.84
C LYS A 251 -0.07 23.30 -9.27
N LEU A 252 0.54 22.32 -8.64
CA LEU A 252 1.85 22.49 -8.01
C LEU A 252 3.00 22.65 -9.00
N GLU A 253 2.80 22.27 -10.25
CA GLU A 253 3.70 22.53 -11.37
C GLU A 253 3.78 24.02 -11.73
N GLU A 254 2.74 24.80 -11.40
CA GLU A 254 2.62 26.23 -11.66
C GLU A 254 3.11 27.09 -10.49
N ILE A 255 3.58 26.46 -9.40
CA ILE A 255 3.98 27.13 -8.17
C ILE A 255 5.49 26.98 -7.97
N GLU A 256 6.20 28.08 -8.01
CA GLU A 256 7.59 28.12 -7.56
C GLU A 256 7.63 28.13 -6.04
N LEU A 257 8.17 27.05 -5.45
CA LEU A 257 8.44 27.01 -4.02
C LEU A 257 9.66 27.86 -3.69
N PRO A 258 9.70 28.51 -2.50
CA PRO A 258 10.90 29.22 -2.03
C PRO A 258 12.15 28.33 -2.14
N GLY A 259 13.28 28.91 -2.57
CA GLY A 259 14.49 28.16 -2.90
C GLY A 259 14.98 27.20 -1.80
N TRP A 260 14.77 27.55 -0.52
CA TRP A 260 15.12 26.65 0.59
C TRP A 260 14.20 25.41 0.68
N LEU A 261 12.99 25.48 0.14
CA LEU A 261 12.10 24.31 0.06
C LEU A 261 12.51 23.34 -1.05
N SER A 262 13.34 23.77 -2.01
CA SER A 262 13.82 22.89 -3.07
C SER A 262 14.61 21.68 -2.54
N MET A 263 15.22 21.79 -1.34
CA MET A 263 15.87 20.66 -0.70
C MET A 263 14.91 19.51 -0.39
N PHE A 264 13.60 19.79 -0.21
CA PHE A 264 12.57 18.76 0.01
C PHE A 264 12.10 18.07 -1.29
N ASN A 265 12.55 18.53 -2.46
CA ASN A 265 12.34 17.84 -3.72
C ASN A 265 13.19 16.57 -3.83
N GLU A 266 14.28 16.50 -3.05
CA GLU A 266 15.12 15.32 -2.93
C GLU A 266 14.53 14.37 -1.88
N ASN A 267 14.03 13.20 -2.29
CA ASN A 267 13.41 12.22 -1.38
C ASN A 267 14.32 11.82 -0.22
N MET A 268 15.62 11.68 -0.48
CA MET A 268 16.59 11.30 0.55
C MET A 268 16.72 12.40 1.61
N VAL A 269 16.82 13.65 1.18
CA VAL A 269 16.96 14.82 2.07
C VAL A 269 15.67 15.03 2.88
N SER A 270 14.52 15.00 2.20
CA SER A 270 13.21 15.13 2.85
C SER A 270 13.00 14.07 3.92
N THR A 271 13.29 12.81 3.58
CA THR A 271 13.18 11.69 4.51
C THR A 271 14.10 11.88 5.72
N ALA A 272 15.38 12.22 5.49
CA ALA A 272 16.34 12.41 6.56
C ALA A 272 15.92 13.54 7.52
N ILE A 273 15.49 14.69 7.01
CA ILE A 273 15.05 15.85 7.82
C ILE A 273 13.80 15.48 8.62
N LEU A 274 12.79 14.92 7.97
CA LEU A 274 11.52 14.60 8.62
C LEU A 274 11.67 13.50 9.67
N MET A 275 12.44 12.45 9.35
CA MET A 275 12.72 11.40 10.33
C MET A 275 13.54 11.94 11.51
N THR A 276 14.49 12.86 11.28
CA THR A 276 15.21 13.52 12.37
C THR A 276 14.28 14.36 13.24
N LEU A 277 13.36 15.11 12.64
CA LEU A 277 12.40 15.91 13.37
C LEU A 277 11.48 15.05 14.24
N PHE A 278 10.89 14.00 13.67
CA PHE A 278 9.87 13.20 14.38
C PHE A 278 10.46 12.12 15.27
N PHE A 279 11.31 11.25 14.71
CA PHE A 279 11.89 10.17 15.49
C PHE A 279 13.03 10.64 16.39
N GLY A 280 13.72 11.71 15.99
CA GLY A 280 14.68 12.36 16.85
C GLY A 280 14.04 12.88 18.14
N ILE A 281 12.89 13.55 18.07
CA ILE A 281 12.13 13.97 19.26
C ILE A 281 11.76 12.76 20.14
N ILE A 282 11.26 11.67 19.54
CA ILE A 282 10.92 10.48 20.31
C ILE A 282 12.14 9.86 20.99
N LEU A 283 13.27 9.76 20.31
CA LEU A 283 14.52 9.25 20.89
C LEU A 283 15.03 10.15 22.03
N VAL A 284 14.91 11.47 21.91
CA VAL A 284 15.22 12.43 22.98
C VAL A 284 14.30 12.22 24.19
N VAL A 285 13.01 12.01 23.97
CA VAL A 285 12.03 11.73 25.03
C VAL A 285 12.32 10.38 25.72
N ILE A 286 12.73 9.35 24.95
CA ILE A 286 13.18 8.07 25.51
C ILE A 286 14.45 8.28 26.35
N GLY A 287 15.37 9.12 25.93
CA GLY A 287 16.57 9.53 26.65
C GLY A 287 17.75 8.57 26.53
N PRO A 288 18.98 9.11 26.59
CA PRO A 288 20.21 8.35 26.33
C PRO A 288 20.45 7.25 27.37
N ASP A 289 20.26 7.52 28.65
CA ASP A 289 20.55 6.55 29.72
C ASP A 289 19.69 5.29 29.58
N PHE A 290 18.41 5.46 29.22
CA PHE A 290 17.51 4.34 29.02
C PHE A 290 17.84 3.55 27.75
N LEU A 291 18.24 4.22 26.68
CA LEU A 291 18.69 3.54 25.45
C LEU A 291 20.00 2.75 25.67
N ILE A 292 20.92 3.29 26.50
CA ILE A 292 22.12 2.57 26.91
C ILE A 292 21.74 1.32 27.72
N GLN A 293 20.80 1.44 28.67
CA GLN A 293 20.29 0.29 29.42
C GLN A 293 19.71 -0.77 28.49
N LEU A 294 18.86 -0.39 27.52
CA LEU A 294 18.27 -1.30 26.52
C LEU A 294 19.33 -1.94 25.61
N SER A 295 20.52 -1.36 25.51
CA SER A 295 21.64 -1.87 24.73
C SER A 295 22.57 -2.79 25.53
N ASN A 296 22.32 -2.95 26.84
CA ASN A 296 23.13 -3.77 27.74
C ASN A 296 22.47 -5.16 27.92
N PRO A 297 23.12 -6.26 27.49
CA PRO A 297 22.58 -7.61 27.59
C PRO A 297 22.41 -8.09 29.03
N ASP A 298 23.15 -7.52 30.01
CA ASP A 298 23.06 -7.88 31.41
C ASP A 298 21.86 -7.21 32.11
N GLN A 299 21.27 -6.18 31.51
CA GLN A 299 20.17 -5.38 32.08
C GLN A 299 18.86 -5.52 31.31
N THR A 300 18.89 -6.13 30.11
CA THR A 300 17.74 -6.18 29.23
C THR A 300 17.49 -7.57 28.68
N ALA A 301 16.25 -8.03 28.80
CA ALA A 301 15.84 -9.31 28.22
C ALA A 301 16.11 -9.34 26.70
N LYS A 302 16.54 -10.49 26.18
CA LYS A 302 16.94 -10.69 24.78
C LYS A 302 15.89 -10.19 23.76
N ALA A 303 14.60 -10.28 24.09
CA ALA A 303 13.50 -9.82 23.24
C ALA A 303 13.52 -8.29 23.01
N TYR A 304 13.98 -7.53 24.00
CA TYR A 304 13.99 -6.04 23.98
C TYR A 304 15.39 -5.47 23.76
N LEU A 305 16.41 -6.31 23.73
CA LEU A 305 17.80 -5.90 23.58
C LEU A 305 18.01 -5.18 22.23
N LEU A 306 18.56 -3.97 22.29
CA LEU A 306 19.01 -3.22 21.13
C LEU A 306 20.40 -3.70 20.72
N THR A 307 20.58 -4.02 19.45
CA THR A 307 21.85 -4.56 18.91
C THR A 307 22.22 -3.86 17.61
N GLY A 308 23.48 -3.99 17.19
CA GLY A 308 23.97 -3.40 15.95
C GLY A 308 23.89 -1.87 15.95
N SER A 309 23.37 -1.28 14.89
CA SER A 309 23.20 0.17 14.74
C SER A 309 22.11 0.76 15.66
N ALA A 310 21.18 -0.06 16.12
CA ALA A 310 20.12 0.34 17.06
C ALA A 310 20.63 0.53 18.50
N ALA A 311 21.77 -0.06 18.85
CA ALA A 311 22.36 0.02 20.19
C ALA A 311 23.09 1.35 20.41
N LEU A 312 22.85 1.99 21.56
CA LEU A 312 23.59 3.17 22.00
C LEU A 312 24.69 2.74 23.01
N LYS A 313 25.95 3.03 22.67
CA LYS A 313 27.08 2.75 23.55
C LYS A 313 27.32 3.93 24.52
N PRO A 314 27.78 3.68 25.77
CA PRO A 314 28.07 4.76 26.71
C PRO A 314 29.08 5.80 26.23
N SER A 315 30.00 5.39 25.33
CA SER A 315 31.02 6.26 24.76
C SER A 315 30.58 7.01 23.51
N GLN A 316 29.35 6.78 23.03
CA GLN A 316 28.83 7.36 21.80
C GLN A 316 28.08 8.65 22.12
N ASP A 317 28.35 9.72 21.34
CA ASP A 317 27.58 10.95 21.46
C ASP A 317 26.12 10.73 21.03
N PHE A 318 25.20 11.19 21.87
CA PHE A 318 23.77 10.95 21.70
C PHE A 318 23.17 11.67 20.49
N VAL A 319 23.64 12.91 20.18
CA VAL A 319 23.13 13.66 19.04
C VAL A 319 23.49 12.95 17.73
N PHE A 320 24.74 12.50 17.62
CA PHE A 320 25.18 11.74 16.45
C PHE A 320 24.53 10.35 16.36
N TYR A 321 24.21 9.70 17.48
CA TYR A 321 23.41 8.48 17.49
C TYR A 321 22.01 8.74 16.91
N VAL A 322 21.32 9.80 17.35
CA VAL A 322 20.00 10.17 16.85
C VAL A 322 20.07 10.47 15.34
N LEU A 323 20.98 11.32 14.91
CA LEU A 323 21.14 11.66 13.50
C LEU A 323 21.46 10.43 12.65
N TYR A 324 22.35 9.58 13.11
CA TYR A 324 22.71 8.35 12.40
C TYR A 324 21.52 7.41 12.21
N ASN A 325 20.77 7.13 13.28
CA ASN A 325 19.57 6.29 13.18
C ASN A 325 18.51 6.91 12.27
N CYS A 326 18.26 8.22 12.38
CA CYS A 326 17.29 8.91 11.53
C CYS A 326 17.72 8.92 10.04
N PHE A 327 19.01 9.11 9.76
CA PHE A 327 19.53 9.08 8.39
C PHE A 327 19.50 7.66 7.78
N GLN A 328 19.63 6.61 8.58
CA GLN A 328 19.49 5.24 8.10
C GLN A 328 18.14 4.98 7.44
N PHE A 329 17.08 5.70 7.84
CA PHE A 329 15.79 5.63 7.12
C PHE A 329 15.93 6.05 5.66
N ALA A 330 16.60 7.16 5.40
CA ALA A 330 16.81 7.63 4.03
C ALA A 330 17.65 6.63 3.22
N VAL A 331 18.66 6.02 3.85
CA VAL A 331 19.50 4.99 3.22
C VAL A 331 18.68 3.77 2.84
N TYR A 332 17.95 3.18 3.80
CA TYR A 332 17.18 1.97 3.55
C TYR A 332 16.01 2.22 2.60
N LEU A 333 15.41 3.42 2.64
CA LEU A 333 14.43 3.82 1.66
C LEU A 333 14.98 3.86 0.25
N THR A 334 16.18 4.44 0.07
CA THR A 334 16.82 4.53 -1.24
C THR A 334 17.14 3.13 -1.78
N ILE A 335 17.62 2.23 -0.93
CA ILE A 335 17.84 0.82 -1.28
C ILE A 335 16.53 0.16 -1.70
N LEU A 336 15.46 0.36 -0.93
CA LEU A 336 14.13 -0.18 -1.23
C LEU A 336 13.62 0.32 -2.58
N GLN A 337 13.71 1.63 -2.85
CA GLN A 337 13.30 2.22 -4.13
C GLN A 337 14.12 1.67 -5.31
N LEU A 338 15.42 1.46 -5.14
CA LEU A 338 16.27 0.84 -6.17
C LEU A 338 15.77 -0.57 -6.50
N GLY A 339 15.49 -1.37 -5.49
CA GLY A 339 14.92 -2.71 -5.65
C GLY A 339 13.61 -2.68 -6.43
N VAL A 340 12.67 -1.83 -5.99
CA VAL A 340 11.36 -1.65 -6.66
C VAL A 340 11.55 -1.27 -8.13
N ARG A 341 12.32 -0.23 -8.43
CA ARG A 341 12.53 0.21 -9.82
C ARG A 341 13.10 -0.91 -10.70
N THR A 342 14.01 -1.73 -10.14
CA THR A 342 14.65 -2.80 -10.87
C THR A 342 13.67 -3.90 -11.27
N PHE A 343 12.87 -4.45 -10.34
CA PHE A 343 11.96 -5.53 -10.68
C PHE A 343 10.69 -5.06 -11.41
N VAL A 344 10.19 -3.86 -11.09
CA VAL A 344 9.00 -3.30 -11.75
C VAL A 344 9.25 -3.04 -13.23
N ALA A 345 10.45 -2.58 -13.62
CA ALA A 345 10.81 -2.42 -15.03
C ALA A 345 10.67 -3.75 -15.80
N GLU A 346 11.22 -4.83 -15.26
CA GLU A 346 11.15 -6.16 -15.87
C GLU A 346 9.73 -6.74 -15.88
N LEU A 347 8.96 -6.53 -14.79
CA LEU A 347 7.55 -6.93 -14.72
C LEU A 347 6.68 -6.22 -15.76
N THR A 348 6.88 -4.92 -15.96
CA THR A 348 6.11 -4.15 -16.95
C THR A 348 6.32 -4.71 -18.35
N VAL A 349 7.55 -5.00 -18.74
CA VAL A 349 7.87 -5.62 -20.04
C VAL A 349 7.26 -7.01 -20.14
N SER A 350 7.37 -7.84 -19.09
CA SER A 350 6.77 -9.18 -19.02
C SER A 350 5.26 -9.12 -19.20
N PHE A 351 4.63 -8.20 -18.47
CA PHE A 351 3.18 -8.05 -18.52
C PHE A 351 2.69 -7.63 -19.91
N GLN A 352 3.42 -6.75 -20.61
CA GLN A 352 3.11 -6.43 -22.00
C GLN A 352 3.08 -7.69 -22.88
N GLY A 353 3.98 -8.64 -22.64
CA GLY A 353 3.97 -9.93 -23.33
C GLY A 353 2.72 -10.76 -23.03
N ILE A 354 2.34 -10.86 -21.77
CA ILE A 354 1.14 -11.57 -21.32
C ILE A 354 -0.12 -10.88 -21.87
N SER A 355 -0.22 -9.57 -21.70
CA SER A 355 -1.38 -8.78 -22.12
C SER A 355 -1.58 -8.86 -23.63
N ASN A 356 -0.54 -8.63 -24.42
CA ASN A 356 -0.66 -8.60 -25.87
C ASN A 356 -1.06 -9.94 -26.49
N LYS A 357 -0.64 -11.08 -25.89
CA LYS A 357 -0.90 -12.41 -26.43
C LYS A 357 -2.05 -13.14 -25.76
N LEU A 358 -2.20 -13.02 -24.43
CA LEU A 358 -3.20 -13.81 -23.68
C LEU A 358 -4.40 -12.96 -23.24
N LEU A 359 -4.18 -11.70 -22.87
CA LEU A 359 -5.19 -10.85 -22.24
C LEU A 359 -5.25 -9.46 -22.88
N LYS A 360 -5.39 -9.42 -24.21
CA LYS A 360 -5.44 -8.17 -24.97
C LYS A 360 -6.41 -7.14 -24.32
N GLY A 361 -5.96 -5.88 -24.17
CA GLY A 361 -6.73 -4.81 -23.53
C GLY A 361 -6.85 -4.96 -22.01
N SER A 362 -5.83 -5.53 -21.38
CA SER A 362 -5.60 -5.48 -19.91
C SER A 362 -4.31 -4.73 -19.60
N VAL A 363 -4.18 -4.25 -18.38
CA VAL A 363 -3.02 -3.50 -17.89
C VAL A 363 -2.46 -4.11 -16.59
N PRO A 364 -1.14 -3.96 -16.32
CA PRO A 364 -0.57 -4.34 -15.05
C PRO A 364 -0.96 -3.34 -13.96
N GLY A 365 -1.27 -3.82 -12.77
CA GLY A 365 -1.33 -3.05 -11.54
C GLY A 365 0.04 -3.05 -10.87
N VAL A 366 0.80 -2.00 -11.05
CA VAL A 366 2.19 -1.86 -10.57
C VAL A 366 2.27 -1.11 -9.24
N ASP A 367 3.47 -1.02 -8.66
CA ASP A 367 3.71 -0.29 -7.42
C ASP A 367 3.42 1.22 -7.56
N CYS A 368 2.88 1.82 -6.51
CA CYS A 368 2.52 3.24 -6.49
C CYS A 368 3.72 4.18 -6.68
N ALA A 369 4.94 3.76 -6.32
CA ALA A 369 6.14 4.55 -6.50
C ALA A 369 6.42 4.92 -7.97
N VAL A 370 5.90 4.14 -8.92
CA VAL A 370 6.00 4.45 -10.36
C VAL A 370 5.36 5.80 -10.68
N THR A 371 4.30 6.19 -9.97
CA THR A 371 3.59 7.46 -10.19
C THR A 371 4.42 8.70 -9.87
N PHE A 372 5.45 8.56 -9.04
CA PHE A 372 6.35 9.69 -8.70
C PHE A 372 7.16 10.19 -9.90
N GLY A 373 7.37 9.33 -10.90
CA GLY A 373 8.02 9.72 -12.17
C GLY A 373 7.12 10.52 -13.12
N PHE A 374 5.80 10.53 -12.88
CA PHE A 374 4.82 11.23 -13.71
C PHE A 374 4.21 12.45 -13.01
N GLY A 375 4.21 12.46 -11.69
CA GLY A 375 3.67 13.56 -10.89
C GLY A 375 4.71 14.64 -10.61
N SER A 376 4.23 15.83 -10.22
CA SER A 376 5.07 16.91 -9.72
C SER A 376 5.83 16.48 -8.46
N THR A 377 7.13 16.74 -8.40
CA THR A 377 7.95 16.52 -7.21
C THR A 377 7.40 17.31 -6.01
N ASN A 378 6.88 18.51 -6.25
CA ASN A 378 6.21 19.32 -5.23
C ASN A 378 4.96 18.62 -4.68
N ALA A 379 4.19 17.90 -5.52
CA ALA A 379 3.03 17.15 -5.09
C ALA A 379 3.40 15.92 -4.24
N VAL A 380 4.50 15.24 -4.59
CA VAL A 380 5.07 14.15 -3.77
C VAL A 380 5.41 14.67 -2.38
N THR A 381 6.17 15.77 -2.33
CA THR A 381 6.65 16.36 -1.06
C THR A 381 5.51 16.89 -0.21
N LEU A 382 4.61 17.71 -0.76
CA LEU A 382 3.50 18.28 -0.01
C LEU A 382 2.47 17.22 0.39
N GLY A 383 2.18 16.25 -0.47
CA GLY A 383 1.30 15.13 -0.12
C GLY A 383 1.83 14.34 1.07
N PHE A 384 3.12 14.01 1.05
CA PHE A 384 3.80 13.39 2.18
C PHE A 384 3.71 14.25 3.45
N MET A 385 4.10 15.52 3.38
CA MET A 385 4.12 16.41 4.54
C MET A 385 2.73 16.59 5.17
N THR A 386 1.72 16.82 4.36
CA THR A 386 0.35 17.01 4.87
C THR A 386 -0.25 15.74 5.44
N GLY A 387 0.01 14.59 4.82
CA GLY A 387 -0.37 13.29 5.36
C GLY A 387 0.33 12.97 6.68
N ALA A 388 1.63 13.31 6.78
CA ALA A 388 2.39 13.19 8.02
C ALA A 388 1.77 14.05 9.14
N VAL A 389 1.41 15.30 8.85
CA VAL A 389 0.71 16.17 9.82
C VAL A 389 -0.61 15.52 10.27
N GLY A 390 -1.37 14.93 9.34
CA GLY A 390 -2.60 14.20 9.67
C GLY A 390 -2.35 13.01 10.60
N GLN A 391 -1.35 12.18 10.29
CA GLN A 391 -0.98 11.04 11.14
C GLN A 391 -0.54 11.48 12.54
N PHE A 392 0.35 12.48 12.63
CA PHE A 392 0.83 12.95 13.92
C PHE A 392 -0.26 13.61 14.76
N LEU A 393 -1.17 14.35 14.13
CA LEU A 393 -2.34 14.90 14.83
C LEU A 393 -3.21 13.76 15.38
N ALA A 394 -3.48 12.74 14.61
CA ALA A 394 -4.26 11.58 15.06
C ALA A 394 -3.56 10.84 16.21
N ILE A 395 -2.23 10.65 16.14
CA ILE A 395 -1.43 10.05 17.22
C ILE A 395 -1.52 10.90 18.48
N ALA A 396 -1.39 12.22 18.35
CA ALA A 396 -1.53 13.15 19.50
C ALA A 396 -2.92 13.04 20.14
N VAL A 397 -3.99 12.95 19.33
CA VAL A 397 -5.35 12.74 19.82
C VAL A 397 -5.48 11.41 20.57
N LEU A 398 -4.92 10.30 20.04
CA LEU A 398 -4.94 9.00 20.72
C LEU A 398 -4.21 9.06 22.08
N ILE A 399 -3.08 9.76 22.15
CA ILE A 399 -2.33 9.95 23.41
C ILE A 399 -3.17 10.76 24.42
N LEU A 400 -3.73 11.88 23.99
CA LEU A 400 -4.57 12.75 24.84
C LEU A 400 -5.85 12.03 25.30
N ALA A 401 -6.45 11.20 24.46
CA ALA A 401 -7.59 10.36 24.78
C ALA A 401 -7.23 9.13 25.63
N LYS A 402 -5.95 8.96 25.99
CA LYS A 402 -5.44 7.79 26.73
C LYS A 402 -5.83 6.47 26.07
N SER A 403 -5.67 6.39 24.75
CA SER A 403 -5.93 5.18 23.98
C SER A 403 -5.10 4.01 24.56
N PRO A 404 -5.68 2.81 24.69
CA PRO A 404 -4.93 1.63 25.16
C PRO A 404 -3.85 1.20 24.16
N VAL A 405 -3.96 1.64 22.90
CA VAL A 405 -3.00 1.34 21.84
C VAL A 405 -2.36 2.64 21.37
N LEU A 406 -1.04 2.72 21.51
CA LEU A 406 -0.25 3.77 20.89
C LEU A 406 0.12 3.37 19.47
N VAL A 407 -0.32 4.15 18.50
CA VAL A 407 0.08 3.95 17.11
C VAL A 407 1.36 4.71 16.84
N VAL A 408 2.32 4.04 16.23
CA VAL A 408 3.55 4.62 15.69
C VAL A 408 3.45 4.59 14.17
N ALA A 409 3.61 5.74 13.53
CA ALA A 409 3.60 5.82 12.08
C ALA A 409 4.82 5.11 11.48
N GLY A 410 4.58 4.10 10.66
CA GLY A 410 5.61 3.48 9.86
C GLY A 410 5.90 4.30 8.60
N PHE A 411 7.06 4.05 8.01
CA PHE A 411 7.50 4.84 6.86
C PHE A 411 6.62 4.62 5.62
N ILE A 412 6.21 3.38 5.36
CA ILE A 412 5.45 3.07 4.14
C ILE A 412 4.11 3.82 4.08
N PRO A 413 3.21 3.75 5.07
CA PRO A 413 2.00 4.56 5.06
C PRO A 413 2.30 6.06 5.19
N LEU A 414 3.32 6.44 5.95
CA LEU A 414 3.68 7.86 6.12
C LEU A 414 4.08 8.51 4.80
N PHE A 415 4.95 7.88 4.03
CA PHE A 415 5.49 8.41 2.78
C PHE A 415 4.69 7.95 1.56
N PHE A 416 4.70 6.64 1.26
CA PHE A 416 4.18 6.14 -0.02
C PHE A 416 2.69 6.38 -0.21
N ASP A 417 1.86 6.17 0.81
CA ASP A 417 0.42 6.45 0.69
C ASP A 417 0.16 7.94 0.45
N ASN A 418 0.70 8.76 1.35
CA ASN A 418 0.37 10.18 1.36
C ASN A 418 0.98 10.93 0.17
N ALA A 419 2.20 10.59 -0.23
CA ALA A 419 2.84 11.15 -1.42
C ALA A 419 2.08 10.74 -2.70
N THR A 420 1.70 9.47 -2.81
CA THR A 420 0.90 8.98 -3.95
C THR A 420 -0.44 9.71 -4.02
N LEU A 421 -1.15 9.84 -2.90
CA LEU A 421 -2.40 10.60 -2.87
C LEU A 421 -2.19 12.08 -3.21
N GLY A 422 -1.08 12.69 -2.78
CA GLY A 422 -0.68 14.03 -3.16
C GLY A 422 -0.56 14.21 -4.67
N VAL A 423 0.09 13.27 -5.34
CA VAL A 423 0.24 13.27 -6.81
C VAL A 423 -1.12 13.19 -7.50
N PHE A 424 -1.96 12.22 -7.14
CA PHE A 424 -3.29 12.07 -7.75
C PHE A 424 -4.23 13.24 -7.42
N ALA A 425 -4.15 13.79 -6.22
CA ALA A 425 -4.95 14.93 -5.79
C ALA A 425 -4.56 16.19 -6.55
N ASN A 426 -3.24 16.46 -6.68
CA ASN A 426 -2.72 17.59 -7.43
C ASN A 426 -3.08 17.50 -8.92
N ASN A 427 -2.98 16.31 -9.52
CA ASN A 427 -3.29 16.13 -10.94
C ASN A 427 -4.67 16.66 -11.32
N LYS A 428 -5.67 16.51 -10.44
CA LYS A 428 -7.05 16.98 -10.68
C LYS A 428 -7.40 18.28 -9.98
N GLY A 429 -7.09 18.38 -8.69
CA GLY A 429 -7.60 19.44 -7.81
C GLY A 429 -6.56 20.44 -7.33
N GLY A 430 -5.33 20.38 -7.88
CA GLY A 430 -4.26 21.32 -7.58
C GLY A 430 -3.81 21.32 -6.11
N LEU A 431 -3.17 22.41 -5.70
CA LEU A 431 -2.61 22.60 -4.36
C LEU A 431 -3.63 22.30 -3.25
N LYS A 432 -4.86 22.80 -3.39
CA LYS A 432 -5.90 22.62 -2.36
C LYS A 432 -6.22 21.16 -2.10
N ALA A 433 -6.38 20.35 -3.15
CA ALA A 433 -6.66 18.94 -3.01
C ALA A 433 -5.46 18.19 -2.45
N CYS A 434 -4.24 18.57 -2.87
CA CYS A 434 -2.99 18.02 -2.37
C CYS A 434 -2.77 18.27 -0.87
N LEU A 435 -3.26 19.40 -0.33
CA LEU A 435 -3.17 19.70 1.09
C LEU A 435 -4.22 18.94 1.92
N ILE A 436 -5.44 18.80 1.41
CA ILE A 436 -6.58 18.27 2.18
C ILE A 436 -6.62 16.73 2.14
N LEU A 437 -6.47 16.11 0.97
CA LEU A 437 -6.77 14.69 0.83
C LEU A 437 -5.71 13.79 1.50
N PRO A 438 -4.40 14.03 1.38
CA PRO A 438 -3.41 13.29 2.14
C PRO A 438 -3.52 13.52 3.65
N PHE A 439 -3.85 14.73 4.09
CA PHE A 439 -4.11 15.02 5.52
C PHE A 439 -5.23 14.15 6.08
N VAL A 440 -6.37 14.09 5.38
CA VAL A 440 -7.50 13.24 5.78
C VAL A 440 -7.11 11.76 5.73
N CYS A 441 -6.34 11.34 4.72
CA CYS A 441 -5.81 9.99 4.65
C CYS A 441 -4.97 9.64 5.89
N GLY A 442 -4.06 10.53 6.29
CA GLY A 442 -3.22 10.34 7.47
C GLY A 442 -4.04 10.16 8.76
N LEU A 443 -5.11 10.94 8.94
CA LEU A 443 -6.05 10.74 10.05
C LEU A 443 -6.71 9.35 9.99
N CYS A 444 -7.21 8.96 8.81
CA CYS A 444 -7.87 7.67 8.62
C CYS A 444 -6.93 6.48 8.88
N GLN A 445 -5.68 6.57 8.42
CA GLN A 445 -4.67 5.53 8.62
C GLN A 445 -4.44 5.24 10.11
N VAL A 446 -4.29 6.27 10.93
CA VAL A 446 -4.02 6.11 12.36
C VAL A 446 -5.27 5.67 13.13
N PHE A 447 -6.38 6.39 12.99
CA PHE A 447 -7.60 6.06 13.72
C PHE A 447 -8.18 4.71 13.30
N GLY A 448 -8.25 4.45 12.00
CA GLY A 448 -8.76 3.19 11.48
C GLY A 448 -7.91 2.00 11.92
N SER A 449 -6.57 2.14 11.86
CA SER A 449 -5.66 1.10 12.31
C SER A 449 -5.73 0.87 13.82
N ALA A 450 -5.83 1.93 14.62
CA ALA A 450 -6.00 1.79 16.07
C ALA A 450 -7.28 1.00 16.41
N LEU A 451 -8.38 1.32 15.74
CA LEU A 451 -9.67 0.64 15.97
C LEU A 451 -9.62 -0.83 15.56
N ILE A 452 -9.22 -1.11 14.32
CA ILE A 452 -9.25 -2.49 13.81
C ILE A 452 -8.22 -3.38 14.52
N ALA A 453 -6.98 -2.93 14.69
CA ALA A 453 -5.94 -3.73 15.33
C ALA A 453 -6.23 -4.00 16.81
N SER A 454 -6.89 -3.06 17.51
CA SER A 454 -7.41 -3.30 18.87
C SER A 454 -8.49 -4.37 18.88
N TRP A 455 -9.44 -4.28 17.96
CA TRP A 455 -10.56 -5.21 17.89
C TRP A 455 -10.14 -6.64 17.55
N VAL A 456 -9.24 -6.78 16.55
CA VAL A 456 -8.74 -8.11 16.14
C VAL A 456 -7.49 -8.57 16.90
N GLN A 457 -7.10 -7.88 17.99
CA GLN A 457 -5.96 -8.21 18.87
C GLN A 457 -4.57 -8.18 18.21
N MET A 458 -4.45 -7.65 17.01
CA MET A 458 -3.19 -7.63 16.26
C MET A 458 -2.15 -6.68 16.88
N TYR A 459 -2.61 -5.65 17.61
CA TYR A 459 -1.75 -4.68 18.31
C TYR A 459 -0.80 -5.35 19.32
N GLN A 460 -1.18 -6.48 19.90
CA GLN A 460 -0.36 -7.22 20.87
C GLN A 460 0.95 -7.75 20.27
N PHE A 461 0.98 -7.90 18.95
CA PHE A 461 2.14 -8.36 18.19
C PHE A 461 2.94 -7.21 17.57
N GLY A 462 2.64 -5.98 17.92
CA GLY A 462 3.43 -4.79 17.63
C GLY A 462 3.34 -4.27 16.21
N GLY A 463 2.44 -4.77 15.36
CA GLY A 463 2.33 -4.33 13.98
C GLY A 463 0.93 -4.46 13.39
N TYR A 464 0.61 -3.59 12.44
CA TYR A 464 -0.56 -3.67 11.58
C TYR A 464 -0.23 -3.08 10.21
N LEU A 465 -0.88 -3.54 9.13
CA LEU A 465 -0.58 -3.09 7.78
C LEU A 465 -0.76 -1.58 7.61
N GLY A 466 -1.88 -1.02 8.07
CA GLY A 466 -2.09 0.40 8.37
C GLY A 466 -2.19 1.37 7.21
N MET A 467 -2.13 0.92 5.95
CA MET A 467 -2.36 1.76 4.79
C MET A 467 -3.87 1.97 4.57
N PHE A 468 -4.25 2.95 3.75
CA PHE A 468 -5.64 3.45 3.70
C PHE A 468 -6.70 2.35 3.54
N ASP A 469 -6.56 1.45 2.57
CA ASP A 469 -7.59 0.41 2.34
C ASP A 469 -7.69 -0.55 3.53
N TRP A 470 -6.57 -0.80 4.22
CA TRP A 470 -6.48 -1.68 5.39
C TRP A 470 -6.87 -0.99 6.70
N ALA A 471 -6.88 0.34 6.72
CA ALA A 471 -7.39 1.14 7.81
C ALA A 471 -8.88 1.49 7.68
N VAL A 472 -9.45 1.43 6.46
CA VAL A 472 -10.84 1.88 6.19
C VAL A 472 -11.67 0.79 5.50
N VAL A 473 -11.22 0.27 4.35
CA VAL A 473 -12.02 -0.63 3.49
C VAL A 473 -12.10 -2.03 4.09
N TRP A 474 -10.95 -2.64 4.39
CA TRP A 474 -10.90 -3.97 5.01
C TRP A 474 -11.53 -4.04 6.40
N PRO A 475 -11.39 -3.03 7.29
CA PRO A 475 -12.18 -2.96 8.51
C PRO A 475 -13.69 -3.00 8.26
N ALA A 476 -14.21 -2.25 7.27
CA ALA A 476 -15.61 -2.31 6.90
C ALA A 476 -16.03 -3.71 6.41
N PHE A 477 -15.21 -4.36 5.58
CA PHE A 477 -15.44 -5.75 5.17
C PHE A 477 -15.43 -6.70 6.37
N THR A 478 -14.49 -6.53 7.29
CA THR A 478 -14.37 -7.33 8.51
C THR A 478 -15.60 -7.18 9.39
N VAL A 479 -16.10 -5.97 9.59
CA VAL A 479 -17.36 -5.71 10.33
C VAL A 479 -18.52 -6.45 9.69
N VAL A 480 -18.71 -6.30 8.37
CA VAL A 480 -19.80 -6.97 7.65
C VAL A 480 -19.69 -8.50 7.76
N MET A 481 -18.50 -9.06 7.59
CA MET A 481 -18.28 -10.50 7.71
C MET A 481 -18.45 -11.02 9.15
N HIS A 482 -17.98 -10.28 10.13
CA HIS A 482 -18.08 -10.69 11.55
C HIS A 482 -19.53 -10.76 12.01
N TYR A 483 -20.35 -9.75 11.71
CA TYR A 483 -21.76 -9.70 12.16
C TYR A 483 -22.73 -10.44 11.27
N ALA A 484 -22.49 -10.51 9.95
CA ALA A 484 -23.39 -11.19 9.01
C ALA A 484 -22.89 -12.60 8.58
N GLY A 485 -21.74 -13.04 9.08
CA GLY A 485 -21.18 -14.36 8.78
C GLY A 485 -21.03 -14.62 7.27
N TRP A 486 -21.46 -15.77 6.80
CA TRP A 486 -21.39 -16.15 5.38
C TRP A 486 -22.18 -15.24 4.44
N ILE A 487 -23.29 -14.66 4.92
CA ILE A 487 -24.04 -13.65 4.17
C ILE A 487 -23.15 -12.41 3.97
N GLY A 488 -22.37 -12.04 4.99
CA GLY A 488 -21.41 -10.94 4.92
C GLY A 488 -20.31 -11.17 3.85
N VAL A 489 -19.80 -12.39 3.72
CA VAL A 489 -18.87 -12.76 2.63
C VAL A 489 -19.54 -12.52 1.26
N GLY A 490 -20.80 -12.96 1.11
CA GLY A 490 -21.57 -12.74 -0.11
C GLY A 490 -21.80 -11.26 -0.41
N ILE A 491 -22.12 -10.46 0.61
CA ILE A 491 -22.32 -9.00 0.47
C ILE A 491 -21.03 -8.33 -0.02
N VAL A 492 -19.88 -8.64 0.59
CA VAL A 492 -18.59 -8.07 0.20
C VAL A 492 -18.22 -8.48 -1.23
N ALA A 493 -18.41 -9.75 -1.59
CA ALA A 493 -18.12 -10.24 -2.94
C ALA A 493 -19.00 -9.55 -4.00
N VAL A 494 -20.30 -9.43 -3.74
CA VAL A 494 -21.26 -8.73 -4.64
C VAL A 494 -20.90 -7.24 -4.74
N PHE A 495 -20.61 -6.59 -3.61
CA PHE A 495 -20.18 -5.19 -3.61
C PHE A 495 -18.97 -4.98 -4.52
N LEU A 496 -17.95 -5.81 -4.40
CA LEU A 496 -16.75 -5.73 -5.24
C LEU A 496 -17.10 -5.95 -6.72
N LEU A 497 -17.93 -6.93 -7.06
CA LEU A 497 -18.31 -7.22 -8.45
C LEU A 497 -19.21 -6.13 -9.08
N VAL A 498 -19.99 -5.42 -8.29
CA VAL A 498 -20.86 -4.32 -8.78
C VAL A 498 -20.04 -3.09 -9.16
N ILE A 499 -18.94 -2.81 -8.49
CA ILE A 499 -18.10 -1.61 -8.75
C ILE A 499 -17.70 -1.48 -10.24
N PRO A 500 -17.07 -2.47 -10.89
CA PRO A 500 -16.67 -2.34 -12.29
C PRO A 500 -17.87 -2.25 -13.25
N GLN A 501 -19.03 -2.80 -12.90
CA GLN A 501 -20.26 -2.63 -13.68
C GLN A 501 -20.74 -1.17 -13.64
N LEU A 502 -20.64 -0.53 -12.45
CA LEU A 502 -20.97 0.89 -12.30
C LEU A 502 -19.97 1.76 -13.07
N GLN A 503 -18.64 1.45 -13.01
CA GLN A 503 -17.65 2.16 -13.81
C GLN A 503 -17.98 2.08 -15.32
N TYR A 504 -18.33 0.90 -15.82
CA TYR A 504 -18.75 0.71 -17.21
C TYR A 504 -20.01 1.52 -17.57
N ARG A 505 -21.00 1.53 -16.69
CA ARG A 505 -22.28 2.23 -16.89
C ARG A 505 -22.11 3.75 -16.95
N PHE A 506 -21.23 4.30 -16.11
CA PHE A 506 -21.02 5.75 -15.96
C PHE A 506 -19.82 6.28 -16.77
N ALA A 507 -19.15 5.44 -17.54
CA ALA A 507 -18.11 5.88 -18.45
C ALA A 507 -18.69 6.80 -19.55
N PRO A 508 -17.89 7.70 -20.12
CA PRO A 508 -18.28 8.49 -21.29
C PRO A 508 -18.85 7.61 -22.41
N LYS A 509 -19.71 8.17 -23.23
CA LYS A 509 -20.29 7.46 -24.37
C LYS A 509 -19.72 8.04 -25.66
N ASP A 510 -19.51 7.18 -26.64
CA ASP A 510 -19.15 7.58 -27.99
C ASP A 510 -20.37 8.15 -28.77
N GLU A 511 -20.15 8.54 -30.02
CA GLU A 511 -21.18 9.09 -30.89
C GLU A 511 -22.36 8.12 -31.13
N ASP A 512 -22.09 6.81 -31.08
CA ASP A 512 -23.10 5.76 -31.22
C ASP A 512 -23.84 5.46 -29.88
N GLY A 513 -23.52 6.17 -28.80
CA GLY A 513 -24.08 5.95 -27.47
C GLY A 513 -23.52 4.73 -26.73
N LYS A 514 -22.46 4.09 -27.25
CA LYS A 514 -21.78 2.97 -26.58
C LYS A 514 -20.82 3.49 -25.51
N SER A 515 -20.62 2.69 -24.46
CA SER A 515 -19.67 3.02 -23.38
C SER A 515 -18.22 3.02 -23.89
N ALA A 516 -17.51 4.12 -23.69
CA ALA A 516 -16.09 4.27 -24.00
C ALA A 516 -15.17 3.60 -22.97
N TYR A 517 -15.71 2.86 -22.03
CA TYR A 517 -14.99 2.26 -20.89
C TYR A 517 -13.73 1.48 -21.28
N PHE A 518 -13.80 0.67 -22.34
CA PHE A 518 -12.65 -0.12 -22.78
C PHE A 518 -11.60 0.74 -23.52
N LEU A 519 -12.01 1.85 -24.14
CA LEU A 519 -11.09 2.78 -24.80
C LEU A 519 -10.10 3.41 -23.82
N GLU A 520 -10.45 3.55 -22.54
CA GLU A 520 -9.54 4.05 -21.50
C GLU A 520 -8.21 3.28 -21.43
N VAL A 521 -8.18 2.03 -21.89
CA VAL A 521 -6.99 1.16 -21.94
C VAL A 521 -6.53 0.90 -23.39
N GLU A 522 -7.47 0.83 -24.33
CA GLU A 522 -7.18 0.40 -25.70
C GLU A 522 -6.79 1.59 -26.59
N ASP A 523 -7.31 2.80 -26.33
CA ASP A 523 -7.08 4.03 -27.06
C ASP A 523 -7.38 5.24 -26.16
N TYR A 524 -6.39 5.59 -25.33
CA TYR A 524 -6.57 6.62 -24.29
C TYR A 524 -6.86 8.00 -24.87
N ASP A 525 -6.25 8.37 -26.01
CA ASP A 525 -6.44 9.70 -26.62
C ASP A 525 -7.91 9.91 -26.98
N LYS A 526 -8.50 8.92 -27.66
CA LYS A 526 -9.94 8.95 -27.99
C LYS A 526 -10.82 8.94 -26.75
N TYR A 527 -10.45 8.19 -25.70
CA TYR A 527 -11.17 8.22 -24.43
C TYR A 527 -11.12 9.59 -23.77
N ALA A 528 -9.95 10.24 -23.75
CA ALA A 528 -9.74 11.55 -23.15
C ALA A 528 -10.59 12.61 -23.85
N GLU A 529 -10.64 12.62 -25.19
CA GLU A 529 -11.52 13.52 -25.97
C GLU A 529 -12.99 13.38 -25.55
N LEU A 530 -13.50 12.14 -25.46
CA LEU A 530 -14.88 11.88 -25.06
C LEU A 530 -15.17 12.29 -23.62
N ARG A 531 -14.22 12.06 -22.71
CA ARG A 531 -14.29 12.46 -21.31
C ARG A 531 -14.37 13.98 -21.17
N ASP A 532 -13.49 14.70 -21.84
CA ASP A 532 -13.37 16.16 -21.75
C ASP A 532 -14.59 16.84 -22.39
N ALA A 533 -15.09 16.33 -23.51
CA ALA A 533 -16.36 16.78 -24.10
C ALA A 533 -17.56 16.57 -23.16
N ALA A 534 -17.60 15.43 -22.45
CA ALA A 534 -18.66 15.16 -21.47
C ALA A 534 -18.56 16.09 -20.25
N LEU A 535 -17.35 16.45 -19.82
CA LEU A 535 -17.12 17.37 -18.71
C LEU A 535 -17.53 18.80 -19.10
N ALA A 536 -17.13 19.26 -20.30
CA ALA A 536 -17.50 20.58 -20.82
C ALA A 536 -19.02 20.79 -20.84
N LYS A 537 -19.77 19.83 -21.37
CA LYS A 537 -21.26 19.85 -21.36
C LYS A 537 -21.84 19.97 -19.94
N GLN A 538 -21.22 19.32 -18.95
CA GLN A 538 -21.67 19.40 -17.56
C GLN A 538 -21.38 20.78 -16.93
N VAL A 539 -20.27 21.42 -17.30
CA VAL A 539 -19.93 22.77 -16.84
C VAL A 539 -20.83 23.81 -17.48
N GLU A 540 -21.07 23.71 -18.79
CA GLU A 540 -22.02 24.56 -19.52
C GLU A 540 -23.44 24.48 -18.89
N ALA A 541 -23.92 23.27 -18.64
CA ALA A 541 -25.24 23.09 -18.01
C ALA A 541 -25.32 23.68 -16.59
N ALA A 542 -24.19 23.69 -15.86
CA ALA A 542 -24.14 24.24 -14.50
C ALA A 542 -23.95 25.77 -14.46
N THR A 543 -23.42 26.37 -15.52
CA THR A 543 -23.13 27.80 -15.63
C THR A 543 -24.19 28.58 -16.40
N GLY A 544 -25.06 27.90 -17.16
CA GLY A 544 -26.08 28.50 -17.99
C GLY A 544 -25.53 29.26 -19.22
N LYS A 545 -24.30 28.91 -19.64
CA LYS A 545 -23.65 29.47 -20.82
C LYS A 545 -23.65 28.47 -21.95
#